data_0b3009a47299d5d9ef39e7d4ed04c615
#
_entry.id   0b3009a47299d5d9ef39e7d4ed04c615
#
_cell.length_a   1.000
_cell.length_b   1.000
_cell.length_c   1.000
_cell.angle_alpha   90.00
_cell.angle_beta   90.00
_cell.angle_gamma   90.00
#
_symmetry.space_group_name_H-M   'P 1'
#
loop_
_entity.id
_entity.type
_entity.pdbx_description
1 polymer ?
#
loop_
_entity_poly.entity_id
_entity_poly.type
_entity_poly.pdbx_seq_one_letter_code
_entity_poly.pdbx_strand_id
1 'polypeptide(L)'
;MRFGYSDRCLDHDTGERHPENPDRLRAIRRGLTKRHGVEYVEADPAEKASITAVHDDGYVDELESFVADGGGSWDPDTVASDGTWDAALTAAGLAQWAAREALDGATGRQTPFAIGRPPGHHAVTDDAMGFCFFNNAAVA
;
A
#
# COMPACT_ATOMS: atom_id res chain seq x y z
N MET A 1 -7.58 4.58 18.83
CA MET A 1 -7.40 4.82 17.39
C MET A 1 -6.94 3.53 16.75
N ARG A 2 -7.56 3.14 15.66
CA ARG A 2 -7.26 1.90 14.94
C ARG A 2 -6.41 2.20 13.73
N PHE A 3 -5.27 1.54 13.64
CA PHE A 3 -4.33 1.69 12.53
C PHE A 3 -4.18 0.37 11.80
N GLY A 4 -4.57 0.34 10.54
CA GLY A 4 -4.25 -0.75 9.64
C GLY A 4 -2.76 -0.75 9.33
N TYR A 5 -2.08 -1.87 9.57
CA TYR A 5 -0.64 -2.01 9.37
C TYR A 5 -0.28 -3.48 9.10
N SER A 6 0.67 -3.69 8.21
CA SER A 6 1.28 -5.01 7.99
C SER A 6 2.78 -4.88 7.75
N ASP A 7 3.56 -5.80 8.32
CA ASP A 7 5.00 -5.89 8.08
C ASP A 7 5.33 -6.24 6.61
N ARG A 8 4.40 -6.84 5.84
CA ARG A 8 4.56 -7.09 4.40
C ARG A 8 4.83 -5.80 3.60
N CYS A 9 4.31 -4.67 4.06
CA CYS A 9 4.61 -3.37 3.44
C CYS A 9 6.09 -2.96 3.59
N LEU A 10 6.88 -3.61 4.45
CA LEU A 10 8.30 -3.36 4.59
C LEU A 10 9.14 -4.08 3.53
N ASP A 11 8.59 -5.13 2.89
CA ASP A 11 9.29 -5.95 1.91
C ASP A 11 9.44 -5.27 0.54
N HIS A 12 8.68 -4.19 0.31
CA HIS A 12 8.86 -3.32 -0.84
C HIS A 12 10.17 -2.53 -0.68
N ASP A 13 11.23 -2.95 -1.36
CA ASP A 13 12.55 -2.32 -1.31
C ASP A 13 12.74 -1.36 -2.49
N THR A 14 12.90 -0.09 -2.18
CA THR A 14 13.15 0.99 -3.16
C THR A 14 14.61 1.42 -3.20
N GLY A 15 15.46 0.81 -2.36
CA GLY A 15 16.87 1.20 -2.17
C GLY A 15 17.07 2.27 -1.09
N GLU A 16 18.28 2.31 -0.53
CA GLU A 16 18.61 3.10 0.67
C GLU A 16 18.42 4.62 0.52
N ARG A 17 18.54 5.16 -0.68
CA ARG A 17 18.48 6.60 -0.95
C ARG A 17 17.12 7.08 -1.46
N HIS A 18 16.17 6.17 -1.65
CA HIS A 18 14.84 6.54 -2.12
C HIS A 18 14.05 7.24 -1.02
N PRO A 19 13.35 8.36 -1.30
CA PRO A 19 12.59 9.09 -0.28
C PRO A 19 11.41 8.28 0.27
N GLU A 20 10.81 7.41 -0.54
CA GLU A 20 9.80 6.44 -0.14
C GLU A 20 10.52 5.12 0.20
N ASN A 21 10.81 4.88 1.48
CA ASN A 21 11.54 3.70 1.95
C ASN A 21 10.88 3.12 3.23
N PRO A 22 11.21 1.86 3.63
CA PRO A 22 10.59 1.19 4.77
C PRO A 22 10.73 1.94 6.11
N ASP A 23 11.76 2.75 6.28
CA ASP A 23 12.01 3.46 7.53
C ASP A 23 10.93 4.50 7.86
N ARG A 24 10.19 4.97 6.85
CA ARG A 24 9.01 5.83 7.06
C ARG A 24 7.97 5.11 7.92
N LEU A 25 7.62 3.87 7.58
CA LEU A 25 6.66 3.07 8.35
C LEU A 25 7.19 2.73 9.73
N ARG A 26 8.47 2.35 9.83
CA ARG A 26 9.12 2.07 11.11
C ARG A 26 9.10 3.29 12.02
N ALA A 27 9.33 4.49 11.48
CA ALA A 27 9.30 5.74 12.24
C ALA A 27 7.87 6.08 12.73
N ILE A 28 6.87 5.94 11.87
CA ILE A 28 5.44 6.12 12.22
C ILE A 28 5.06 5.16 13.35
N ARG A 29 5.36 3.87 13.20
CA ARG A 29 5.04 2.83 14.19
C ARG A 29 5.70 3.13 15.54
N ARG A 30 7.01 3.50 15.56
CA ARG A 30 7.70 3.91 16.80
C ARG A 30 7.04 5.12 17.46
N GLY A 31 6.60 6.10 16.67
CA GLY A 31 5.92 7.29 17.17
C GLY A 31 4.58 6.97 17.80
N LEU A 32 3.79 6.11 17.15
CA LEU A 32 2.47 5.70 17.60
C LEU A 32 2.52 4.76 18.82
N THR A 33 3.51 3.87 18.93
CA THR A 33 3.67 2.96 20.07
C THR A 33 3.81 3.68 21.41
N LYS A 34 4.27 4.93 21.39
CA LYS A 34 4.38 5.79 22.58
C LYS A 34 3.05 6.44 23.00
N ARG A 35 1.98 6.24 22.24
CA ARG A 35 0.66 6.84 22.47
C ARG A 35 -0.30 5.84 23.08
N HIS A 36 -1.08 6.28 24.06
CA HIS A 36 -2.14 5.47 24.65
C HIS A 36 -3.33 5.31 23.68
N GLY A 37 -3.94 4.12 23.70
CA GLY A 37 -5.15 3.84 22.92
C GLY A 37 -4.90 3.64 21.41
N VAL A 38 -3.70 3.22 21.03
CA VAL A 38 -3.38 2.76 19.68
C VAL A 38 -3.62 1.25 19.59
N GLU A 39 -4.36 0.85 18.58
CA GLU A 39 -4.61 -0.54 18.21
C GLU A 39 -4.15 -0.74 16.77
N TYR A 40 -3.34 -1.76 16.52
CA TYR A 40 -2.96 -2.16 15.18
C TYR A 40 -3.86 -3.28 14.69
N VAL A 41 -4.30 -3.18 13.45
CA VAL A 41 -5.15 -4.16 12.78
C VAL A 41 -4.45 -4.62 11.51
N GLU A 42 -4.32 -5.90 11.32
CA GLU A 42 -3.97 -6.48 10.03
C GLU A 42 -5.24 -6.61 9.18
N ALA A 43 -5.13 -6.28 7.91
CA ALA A 43 -6.16 -6.51 6.92
C ALA A 43 -5.65 -7.48 5.86
N ASP A 44 -6.57 -8.22 5.25
CA ASP A 44 -6.23 -9.07 4.12
C ASP A 44 -5.73 -8.21 2.93
N PRO A 45 -4.76 -8.70 2.15
CA PRO A 45 -4.39 -8.05 0.89
C PRO A 45 -5.61 -7.91 -0.03
N ALA A 46 -5.65 -6.87 -0.84
CA ALA A 46 -6.69 -6.72 -1.86
C ALA A 46 -6.64 -7.89 -2.85
N GLU A 47 -7.80 -8.39 -3.23
CA GLU A 47 -7.88 -9.37 -4.30
C GLU A 47 -7.58 -8.72 -5.65
N LYS A 48 -6.96 -9.46 -6.58
CA LYS A 48 -6.65 -8.98 -7.93
C LYS A 48 -7.88 -8.41 -8.64
N ALA A 49 -9.05 -9.00 -8.43
CA ALA A 49 -10.31 -8.52 -8.97
C ALA A 49 -10.68 -7.10 -8.50
N SER A 50 -10.31 -6.71 -7.28
CA SER A 50 -10.50 -5.34 -6.80
C SER A 50 -9.54 -4.35 -7.48
N ILE A 51 -8.34 -4.80 -7.79
CA ILE A 51 -7.35 -4.00 -8.51
C ILE A 51 -7.78 -3.78 -9.96
N THR A 52 -8.21 -4.84 -10.66
CA THR A 52 -8.64 -4.76 -12.07
C THR A 52 -10.01 -4.09 -12.25
N ALA A 53 -10.75 -3.83 -11.16
CA ALA A 53 -11.92 -2.95 -11.21
C ALA A 53 -11.54 -1.46 -11.42
N VAL A 54 -10.29 -1.09 -11.18
CA VAL A 54 -9.76 0.28 -11.28
C VAL A 54 -8.71 0.39 -12.37
N HIS A 55 -7.86 -0.63 -12.49
CA HIS A 55 -6.74 -0.68 -13.42
C HIS A 55 -7.02 -1.63 -14.59
N ASP A 56 -6.39 -1.37 -15.73
CA ASP A 56 -6.42 -2.23 -16.90
C ASP A 56 -5.79 -3.61 -16.59
N ASP A 57 -6.46 -4.68 -17.02
CA ASP A 57 -5.99 -6.05 -16.79
C ASP A 57 -4.58 -6.27 -17.36
N GLY A 58 -4.30 -5.73 -18.56
CA GLY A 58 -3.01 -5.85 -19.21
C GLY A 58 -1.88 -5.20 -18.40
N TYR A 59 -2.15 -4.02 -17.84
CA TYR A 59 -1.21 -3.34 -16.95
C TYR A 59 -0.95 -4.16 -15.66
N VAL A 60 -2.00 -4.68 -15.05
CA VAL A 60 -1.88 -5.47 -13.81
C VAL A 60 -1.08 -6.75 -14.06
N ASP A 61 -1.30 -7.44 -15.19
CA ASP A 61 -0.55 -8.64 -15.58
C ASP A 61 0.92 -8.31 -15.90
N GLU A 62 1.18 -7.19 -16.58
CA GLU A 62 2.53 -6.72 -16.88
C GLU A 62 3.30 -6.39 -15.59
N LEU A 63 2.68 -5.69 -14.65
CA LEU A 63 3.28 -5.35 -13.37
C LEU A 63 3.59 -6.59 -12.53
N GLU A 64 2.65 -7.55 -12.47
CA GLU A 64 2.86 -8.83 -11.77
C GLU A 64 4.07 -9.57 -12.33
N SER A 65 4.16 -9.66 -13.67
CA SER A 65 5.27 -10.30 -14.36
C SER A 65 6.60 -9.55 -14.13
N PHE A 66 6.58 -8.24 -14.20
CA PHE A 66 7.75 -7.40 -13.96
C PHE A 66 8.32 -7.59 -12.54
N VAL A 67 7.45 -7.65 -11.54
CA VAL A 67 7.87 -7.92 -10.15
C VAL A 67 8.36 -9.35 -9.99
N ALA A 68 7.69 -10.33 -10.60
CA ALA A 68 8.11 -11.75 -10.56
C ALA A 68 9.49 -11.98 -11.19
N ASP A 69 9.88 -11.15 -12.16
CA ASP A 69 11.21 -11.14 -12.78
C ASP A 69 12.28 -10.37 -11.96
N GLY A 70 11.93 -9.93 -10.74
CA GLY A 70 12.80 -9.24 -9.80
C GLY A 70 12.63 -7.73 -9.71
N GLY A 71 11.73 -7.14 -10.50
CA GLY A 71 11.45 -5.71 -10.49
C GLY A 71 12.56 -4.86 -11.13
N GLY A 72 12.78 -3.67 -10.57
CA GLY A 72 13.69 -2.66 -11.09
C GLY A 72 13.02 -1.29 -11.22
N SER A 73 13.59 -0.41 -12.03
CA SER A 73 12.96 0.89 -12.32
C SER A 73 11.84 0.71 -13.34
N TRP A 74 10.61 0.97 -12.91
CA TRP A 74 9.47 1.10 -13.81
C TRP A 74 9.55 2.43 -14.56
N ASP A 75 9.81 3.50 -13.81
CA ASP A 75 10.18 4.82 -14.30
C ASP A 75 11.36 5.37 -13.46
N PRO A 76 11.86 6.61 -13.69
CA PRO A 76 13.03 7.13 -12.97
C PRO A 76 12.89 7.19 -11.45
N ASP A 77 11.68 7.26 -10.91
CA ASP A 77 11.43 7.37 -9.47
C ASP A 77 10.44 6.33 -8.91
N THR A 78 9.89 5.45 -9.75
CA THR A 78 9.02 4.34 -9.35
C THR A 78 9.78 3.02 -9.47
N VAL A 79 10.26 2.51 -8.33
CA VAL A 79 11.14 1.35 -8.26
C VAL A 79 10.45 0.18 -7.60
N ALA A 80 10.44 -0.98 -8.24
CA ALA A 80 9.91 -2.23 -7.71
C ALA A 80 11.04 -3.17 -7.28
N SER A 81 10.73 -4.05 -6.35
CA SER A 81 11.53 -5.20 -5.93
C SER A 81 10.65 -6.45 -5.96
N ASP A 82 11.23 -7.62 -5.72
CA ASP A 82 10.51 -8.89 -5.63
C ASP A 82 9.39 -8.91 -4.56
N GLY A 83 9.52 -8.10 -3.50
CA GLY A 83 8.48 -7.92 -2.47
C GLY A 83 7.38 -6.90 -2.83
N THR A 84 7.48 -6.20 -3.96
CA THR A 84 6.59 -5.08 -4.29
C THR A 84 5.15 -5.52 -4.54
N TRP A 85 4.93 -6.65 -5.22
CA TRP A 85 3.59 -7.12 -5.55
C TRP A 85 2.75 -7.37 -4.29
N ASP A 86 3.26 -8.17 -3.37
CA ASP A 86 2.57 -8.49 -2.11
C ASP A 86 2.38 -7.25 -1.22
N ALA A 87 3.37 -6.37 -1.18
CA ALA A 87 3.26 -5.11 -0.46
C ALA A 87 2.20 -4.18 -1.06
N ALA A 88 2.11 -4.07 -2.39
CA ALA A 88 1.13 -3.25 -3.08
C ALA A 88 -0.30 -3.75 -2.86
N LEU A 89 -0.54 -5.07 -2.99
CA LEU A 89 -1.83 -5.68 -2.66
C LEU A 89 -2.20 -5.47 -1.18
N THR A 90 -1.22 -5.59 -0.28
CA THR A 90 -1.44 -5.35 1.15
C THR A 90 -1.79 -3.89 1.42
N ALA A 91 -1.10 -2.93 0.81
CA ALA A 91 -1.40 -1.51 0.97
C ALA A 91 -2.81 -1.16 0.46
N ALA A 92 -3.22 -1.72 -0.68
CA ALA A 92 -4.58 -1.58 -1.21
C ALA A 92 -5.63 -2.21 -0.27
N GLY A 93 -5.37 -3.40 0.27
CA GLY A 93 -6.25 -4.07 1.25
C GLY A 93 -6.40 -3.27 2.55
N LEU A 94 -5.34 -2.65 3.03
CA LEU A 94 -5.39 -1.74 4.19
C LEU A 94 -6.26 -0.51 3.91
N ALA A 95 -6.21 0.04 2.68
CA ALA A 95 -7.07 1.15 2.28
C ALA A 95 -8.54 0.72 2.23
N GLN A 96 -8.85 -0.43 1.64
CA GLN A 96 -10.19 -1.00 1.63
C GLN A 96 -10.72 -1.25 3.05
N TRP A 97 -9.90 -1.80 3.94
CA TRP A 97 -10.27 -1.98 5.34
C TRP A 97 -10.65 -0.64 5.99
N ALA A 98 -9.81 0.39 5.82
CA ALA A 98 -10.08 1.70 6.39
C ALA A 98 -11.38 2.32 5.86
N ALA A 99 -11.65 2.19 4.56
CA ALA A 99 -12.89 2.66 3.95
C ALA A 99 -14.12 1.94 4.51
N ARG A 100 -14.08 0.60 4.63
CA ARG A 100 -15.19 -0.19 5.21
C ARG A 100 -15.47 0.19 6.67
N GLU A 101 -14.44 0.29 7.50
CA GLU A 101 -14.58 0.71 8.89
C GLU A 101 -15.20 2.12 9.01
N ALA A 102 -14.83 3.04 8.12
CA ALA A 102 -15.40 4.38 8.09
C ALA A 102 -16.88 4.37 7.67
N LEU A 103 -17.24 3.55 6.68
CA LEU A 103 -18.63 3.37 6.23
C LEU A 103 -19.49 2.70 7.30
N ASP A 104 -18.92 1.78 8.07
CA ASP A 104 -19.59 1.12 9.21
C ASP A 104 -19.76 2.03 10.44
N GLY A 105 -19.42 3.31 10.31
CA GLY A 105 -19.69 4.35 11.30
C GLY A 105 -18.57 4.58 12.31
N ALA A 106 -17.34 4.12 12.04
CA ALA A 106 -16.19 4.44 12.88
C ALA A 106 -15.87 5.94 12.82
N THR A 107 -16.03 6.65 13.94
CA THR A 107 -15.86 8.11 14.03
C THR A 107 -15.00 8.50 15.23
N GLY A 108 -14.52 9.73 15.24
CA GLY A 108 -13.75 10.30 16.33
C GLY A 108 -12.46 9.52 16.58
N ARG A 109 -12.26 9.00 17.80
CA ARG A 109 -11.06 8.23 18.16
C ARG A 109 -11.01 6.83 17.52
N GLN A 110 -12.09 6.37 16.90
CA GLN A 110 -12.19 5.09 16.20
C GLN A 110 -12.01 5.24 14.68
N THR A 111 -11.89 6.46 14.18
CA THR A 111 -11.59 6.69 12.76
C THR A 111 -10.37 5.87 12.36
N PRO A 112 -10.52 4.99 11.36
CA PRO A 112 -9.44 4.13 10.90
C PRO A 112 -8.38 4.92 10.16
N PHE A 113 -7.15 4.42 10.16
CA PHE A 113 -6.05 4.99 9.42
C PHE A 113 -5.18 3.88 8.84
N ALA A 114 -5.08 3.77 7.52
CA ALA A 114 -4.20 2.80 6.87
C ALA A 114 -2.75 3.32 6.82
N ILE A 115 -1.82 2.52 7.33
CA ILE A 115 -0.38 2.79 7.29
C ILE A 115 0.24 1.75 6.35
N GLY A 116 0.22 2.04 5.07
CA GLY A 116 0.71 1.14 4.02
C GLY A 116 1.82 1.77 3.19
N ARG A 117 2.53 0.92 2.46
CA ARG A 117 3.41 1.24 1.34
C ARG A 117 3.47 0.03 0.39
N PRO A 118 3.68 0.26 -0.91
CA PRO A 118 3.86 1.56 -1.57
C PRO A 118 2.65 2.49 -1.40
N PRO A 119 2.81 3.82 -1.67
CA PRO A 119 1.69 4.74 -1.71
C PRO A 119 0.73 4.42 -2.86
N GLY A 120 -0.48 5.01 -2.87
CA GLY A 120 -1.49 4.62 -3.85
C GLY A 120 -2.46 5.75 -4.19
N HIS A 121 -1.97 6.82 -4.82
CA HIS A 121 -2.81 7.95 -5.25
C HIS A 121 -2.34 8.60 -6.56
N HIS A 122 -1.20 8.20 -7.11
CA HIS A 122 -0.69 8.71 -8.39
C HIS A 122 -0.87 7.75 -9.56
N ALA A 123 -0.88 6.43 -9.32
CA ALA A 123 -1.07 5.45 -10.39
C ALA A 123 -2.35 5.74 -11.19
N VAL A 124 -2.25 5.70 -12.50
CA VAL A 124 -3.36 5.84 -13.42
C VAL A 124 -3.91 4.48 -13.83
N THR A 125 -4.90 4.42 -14.71
CA THR A 125 -5.59 3.17 -15.07
C THR A 125 -4.63 2.11 -15.62
N ASP A 126 -3.64 2.53 -16.40
CA ASP A 126 -2.76 1.68 -17.19
C ASP A 126 -1.26 1.91 -16.95
N ASP A 127 -0.90 2.64 -15.86
CA ASP A 127 0.52 2.90 -15.58
C ASP A 127 0.78 3.19 -14.10
N ALA A 128 1.95 2.73 -13.62
CA ALA A 128 2.53 3.08 -12.32
C ALA A 128 3.29 4.40 -12.43
N MET A 129 3.15 5.26 -11.43
CA MET A 129 3.90 6.52 -11.37
C MET A 129 3.91 7.12 -9.97
N GLY A 130 4.84 8.04 -9.71
CA GLY A 130 4.89 8.75 -8.43
C GLY A 130 5.01 7.82 -7.23
N PHE A 131 5.84 6.79 -7.31
CA PHE A 131 6.04 5.73 -6.32
C PHE A 131 4.85 4.78 -6.14
N CYS A 132 3.74 4.97 -6.87
CA CYS A 132 2.50 4.22 -6.73
C CYS A 132 2.37 3.17 -7.84
N PHE A 133 2.08 1.93 -7.45
CA PHE A 133 1.80 0.83 -8.39
C PHE A 133 0.30 0.64 -8.60
N PHE A 134 -0.49 0.75 -7.54
CA PHE A 134 -1.95 0.79 -7.62
C PHE A 134 -2.49 2.09 -7.05
N ASN A 135 -3.65 2.50 -7.51
CA ASN A 135 -4.38 3.62 -6.93
C ASN A 135 -5.24 3.13 -5.76
N ASN A 136 -4.60 2.98 -4.58
CA ASN A 136 -5.24 2.45 -3.40
C ASN A 136 -6.47 3.27 -2.96
N ALA A 137 -6.45 4.58 -3.26
CA ALA A 137 -7.58 5.45 -2.95
C ALA A 137 -8.80 5.18 -3.84
N ALA A 138 -8.57 4.79 -5.09
CA ALA A 138 -9.65 4.41 -6.01
C ALA A 138 -10.14 2.96 -5.78
N VAL A 139 -9.25 2.07 -5.33
CA VAL A 139 -9.57 0.68 -4.99
C VAL A 139 -10.38 0.59 -3.70
N ALA A 140 -10.22 1.54 -2.78
CA ALA A 140 -10.92 1.58 -1.49
C ALA A 140 -12.40 1.94 -1.60
#